data_5b34fca0ff34e28f724901cb315fe24c
#
_entry.id   5b34fca0ff34e28f724901cb315fe24c
#
_cell.length_a   1.000
_cell.length_b   1.000
_cell.length_c   1.000
_cell.angle_alpha   90.00
_cell.angle_beta   90.00
_cell.angle_gamma   90.00
#
_symmetry.space_group_name_H-M   'P 1'
#
loop_
_entity.id
_entity.type
_entity.pdbx_description
1 polymer ?
#
loop_
_entity_poly.entity_id
_entity_poly.type
_entity_poly.pdbx_seq_one_letter_code
_entity_poly.pdbx_strand_id
1 'polypeptide(L)'
;MSNCINKDCRLCRNIVISTSVTVVTVDGTDTLVIDIPAGFYPDCRRVCLVVAQTIPTTATISMPVAISIGGDTTTVYPIVNCDCSQVTACAIRTRTKYGLRISTSATSAVFKTLKQLNCYPTDTLAAIPSPTTAATLATTAFAARATSTRAKTTTTKEEQA
;
A
#
# COMPACT_ATOMS: atom_id res chain seq x y z
N MET A 1 -21.59 -8.13 -21.60
CA MET A 1 -20.19 -8.60 -21.41
C MET A 1 -19.27 -7.43 -21.71
N SER A 2 -18.82 -6.71 -20.69
CA SER A 2 -17.91 -5.57 -20.90
C SER A 2 -16.50 -6.10 -21.04
N ASN A 3 -15.97 -6.05 -22.25
CA ASN A 3 -14.56 -6.35 -22.52
C ASN A 3 -13.68 -5.40 -21.73
N CYS A 4 -12.95 -5.92 -20.74
CA CYS A 4 -11.83 -5.25 -20.11
C CYS A 4 -10.67 -5.15 -21.11
N ILE A 5 -10.73 -4.18 -22.02
CA ILE A 5 -9.62 -3.90 -22.93
C ILE A 5 -8.49 -3.30 -22.10
N ASN A 6 -7.45 -4.07 -21.99
CA ASN A 6 -6.18 -3.77 -21.34
C ASN A 6 -5.48 -2.63 -22.12
N LYS A 7 -5.73 -1.37 -21.76
CA LYS A 7 -4.89 -0.26 -22.18
C LYS A 7 -4.09 0.23 -20.98
N ASP A 8 -2.79 0.07 -21.08
CA ASP A 8 -1.79 0.50 -20.12
C ASP A 8 -2.16 1.80 -19.41
N CYS A 9 -2.33 1.72 -18.09
CA CYS A 9 -2.51 2.89 -17.22
C CYS A 9 -1.20 3.69 -17.11
N ARG A 10 -0.67 4.19 -18.22
CA ARG A 10 0.55 5.01 -18.20
C ARG A 10 0.33 6.41 -17.64
N LEU A 11 -0.92 6.88 -17.55
CA LEU A 11 -1.24 8.21 -17.02
C LEU A 11 -2.57 8.15 -16.26
N CYS A 12 -2.53 7.82 -14.98
CA CYS A 12 -3.64 8.07 -14.09
C CYS A 12 -3.77 9.58 -13.85
N ARG A 13 -4.63 10.25 -14.60
CA ARG A 13 -4.93 11.68 -14.40
C ARG A 13 -5.70 11.96 -13.12
N ASN A 14 -6.38 10.96 -12.57
CA ASN A 14 -7.21 11.09 -11.37
C ASN A 14 -6.59 10.27 -10.23
N ILE A 15 -5.63 10.86 -9.55
CA ILE A 15 -5.03 10.27 -8.35
C ILE A 15 -5.95 10.59 -7.17
N VAL A 16 -6.33 9.57 -6.43
CA VAL A 16 -7.09 9.67 -5.18
C VAL A 16 -6.24 9.07 -4.08
N ILE A 17 -5.94 9.86 -3.06
CA ILE A 17 -5.16 9.42 -1.91
C ILE A 17 -6.13 9.06 -0.80
N SER A 18 -5.96 7.90 -0.20
CA SER A 18 -6.78 7.49 0.95
C SER A 18 -6.60 8.46 2.12
N THR A 19 -7.65 8.72 2.87
CA THR A 19 -7.67 9.57 4.06
C THR A 19 -7.51 8.75 5.33
N SER A 20 -8.09 7.56 5.37
CA SER A 20 -7.92 6.58 6.45
C SER A 20 -8.02 5.15 5.95
N VAL A 21 -7.54 4.20 6.77
CA VAL A 21 -7.71 2.76 6.55
C VAL A 21 -8.08 2.15 7.90
N THR A 22 -9.26 1.56 7.99
CA THR A 22 -9.82 1.02 9.22
C THR A 22 -10.48 -0.33 9.01
N VAL A 23 -10.65 -1.09 10.07
CA VAL A 23 -11.48 -2.30 10.06
C VAL A 23 -12.86 -1.95 10.61
N VAL A 24 -13.90 -2.23 9.85
CA VAL A 24 -15.29 -1.95 10.23
C VAL A 24 -16.11 -3.22 9.99
N THR A 25 -17.04 -3.51 10.88
CA THR A 25 -17.99 -4.62 10.69
C THR A 25 -19.13 -4.14 9.80
N VAL A 26 -19.24 -4.71 8.62
CA VAL A 26 -20.30 -4.43 7.63
C VAL A 26 -21.12 -5.70 7.45
N ASP A 27 -22.42 -5.62 7.70
CA ASP A 27 -23.35 -6.77 7.61
C ASP A 27 -22.85 -8.03 8.35
N GLY A 28 -22.25 -7.83 9.53
CA GLY A 28 -21.70 -8.91 10.37
C GLY A 28 -20.36 -9.47 9.89
N THR A 29 -19.74 -8.88 8.87
CA THR A 29 -18.43 -9.29 8.36
C THR A 29 -17.41 -8.17 8.56
N ASP A 30 -16.28 -8.49 9.19
CA ASP A 30 -15.18 -7.55 9.34
C ASP A 30 -14.56 -7.26 7.98
N THR A 31 -14.54 -5.99 7.63
CA THR A 31 -14.15 -5.48 6.32
C THR A 31 -13.04 -4.44 6.47
N LEU A 32 -11.99 -4.53 5.66
CA LEU A 32 -10.97 -3.49 5.57
C LEU A 32 -11.52 -2.34 4.71
N VAL A 33 -11.82 -1.22 5.34
CA VAL A 33 -12.38 -0.04 4.67
C VAL A 33 -11.28 0.99 4.44
N ILE A 34 -11.14 1.38 3.18
CA ILE A 34 -10.22 2.44 2.73
C ILE A 34 -11.08 3.67 2.46
N ASP A 35 -10.94 4.70 3.28
CA ASP A 35 -11.64 5.95 3.06
C ASP A 35 -10.94 6.82 2.04
N ILE A 36 -11.72 7.43 1.16
CA ILE A 36 -11.26 8.38 0.15
C ILE A 36 -11.96 9.73 0.34
N PRO A 37 -11.34 10.83 -0.10
CA PRO A 37 -11.94 12.15 0.03
C PRO A 37 -13.35 12.23 -0.53
N ALA A 38 -14.19 13.05 0.08
CA ALA A 38 -15.50 13.38 -0.47
C ALA A 38 -15.35 13.95 -1.88
N GLY A 39 -16.22 13.54 -2.80
CA GLY A 39 -16.16 13.97 -4.18
C GLY A 39 -17.18 13.27 -5.07
N PHE A 40 -17.20 13.66 -6.33
CA PHE A 40 -18.06 13.05 -7.33
C PHE A 40 -17.31 11.95 -8.09
N TYR A 41 -17.77 10.73 -7.95
CA TYR A 41 -17.20 9.52 -8.54
C TYR A 41 -18.20 8.87 -9.52
N PRO A 42 -18.34 9.39 -10.75
CA PRO A 42 -19.34 8.90 -11.71
C PRO A 42 -18.97 7.53 -12.24
N ASP A 43 -19.98 6.86 -12.79
CA ASP A 43 -19.84 5.59 -13.49
C ASP A 43 -18.77 5.64 -14.57
N CYS A 44 -18.12 4.51 -14.83
CA CYS A 44 -17.05 4.35 -15.82
C CYS A 44 -15.80 5.19 -15.58
N ARG A 45 -15.73 6.02 -14.54
CA ARG A 45 -14.54 6.80 -14.22
C ARG A 45 -13.40 5.88 -13.79
N ARG A 46 -12.21 6.16 -14.30
CA ARG A 46 -10.97 5.53 -13.84
C ARG A 46 -10.31 6.41 -12.79
N VAL A 47 -9.91 5.81 -11.69
CA VAL A 47 -9.17 6.47 -10.60
C VAL A 47 -7.93 5.66 -10.26
N CYS A 48 -6.87 6.34 -9.83
CA CYS A 48 -5.70 5.73 -9.23
C CYS A 48 -5.75 5.94 -7.72
N LEU A 49 -6.17 4.92 -7.00
CA LEU A 49 -6.15 4.92 -5.56
C LEU A 49 -4.71 4.72 -5.05
N VAL A 50 -4.25 5.61 -4.20
CA VAL A 50 -3.01 5.46 -3.44
C VAL A 50 -3.38 5.21 -1.99
N VAL A 51 -3.05 4.03 -1.47
CA VAL A 51 -3.21 3.70 -0.05
C VAL A 51 -2.05 4.33 0.72
N ALA A 52 -2.27 5.47 1.33
CA ALA A 52 -1.22 6.24 2.00
C ALA A 52 -1.02 5.83 3.47
N GLN A 53 -2.08 5.42 4.14
CA GLN A 53 -2.07 5.05 5.55
C GLN A 53 -1.59 3.62 5.77
N THR A 54 -1.14 3.36 6.99
CA THR A 54 -0.78 2.01 7.43
C THR A 54 -2.03 1.14 7.57
N ILE A 55 -1.96 -0.08 7.09
CA ILE A 55 -3.02 -1.07 7.28
C ILE A 55 -3.04 -1.48 8.75
N PRO A 56 -4.21 -1.46 9.43
CA PRO A 56 -4.31 -1.87 10.82
C PRO A 56 -3.83 -3.30 11.05
N THR A 57 -3.16 -3.54 12.17
CA THR A 57 -2.71 -4.88 12.58
C THR A 57 -3.87 -5.85 12.88
N THR A 58 -5.06 -5.32 13.10
CA THR A 58 -6.31 -6.09 13.25
C THR A 58 -6.84 -6.65 11.94
N ALA A 59 -6.35 -6.14 10.79
CA ALA A 59 -6.75 -6.66 9.49
C ALA A 59 -6.18 -8.06 9.26
N THR A 60 -7.05 -9.02 8.98
CA THR A 60 -6.67 -10.37 8.58
C THR A 60 -6.57 -10.50 7.06
N ILE A 61 -5.75 -11.42 6.59
CA ILE A 61 -5.46 -11.59 5.16
C ILE A 61 -6.71 -11.89 4.31
N SER A 62 -7.72 -12.51 4.90
CA SER A 62 -8.98 -12.92 4.24
C SER A 62 -10.08 -11.86 4.28
N MET A 63 -9.91 -10.76 5.02
CA MET A 63 -10.92 -9.71 5.09
C MET A 63 -11.23 -9.14 3.71
N PRO A 64 -12.51 -8.98 3.35
CA PRO A 64 -12.90 -8.25 2.16
C PRO A 64 -12.46 -6.78 2.26
N VAL A 65 -12.21 -6.16 1.12
CA VAL A 65 -11.80 -4.75 1.04
C VAL A 65 -12.92 -3.93 0.41
N ALA A 66 -13.22 -2.80 1.02
CA ALA A 66 -14.19 -1.84 0.51
C ALA A 66 -13.66 -0.40 0.57
N ILE A 67 -14.34 0.50 -0.10
CA ILE A 67 -14.07 1.93 -0.10
C ILE A 67 -15.24 2.65 0.59
N SER A 68 -14.94 3.59 1.48
CA SER A 68 -15.85 4.61 1.95
C SER A 68 -15.49 5.97 1.33
N ILE A 69 -16.45 6.89 1.27
CA ILE A 69 -16.26 8.20 0.66
C ILE A 69 -16.56 9.28 1.71
N GLY A 70 -15.58 10.14 1.98
CA GLY A 70 -15.75 11.28 2.87
C GLY A 70 -15.98 10.92 4.33
N GLY A 71 -15.49 9.76 4.78
CA GLY A 71 -15.64 9.28 6.15
C GLY A 71 -16.98 8.61 6.47
N ASP A 72 -17.85 8.40 5.47
CA ASP A 72 -19.11 7.68 5.65
C ASP A 72 -18.86 6.17 5.69
N THR A 73 -18.80 5.61 6.89
CA THR A 73 -18.64 4.16 7.10
C THR A 73 -19.95 3.38 7.02
N THR A 74 -21.09 4.06 6.90
CA THR A 74 -22.40 3.39 6.75
C THR A 74 -22.62 2.92 5.32
N THR A 75 -22.04 3.62 4.36
CA THR A 75 -22.11 3.27 2.94
C THR A 75 -20.73 2.89 2.43
N VAL A 76 -20.49 1.62 2.21
CA VAL A 76 -19.21 1.12 1.70
C VAL A 76 -19.38 0.44 0.34
N TYR A 77 -18.40 0.59 -0.51
CA TYR A 77 -18.39 0.07 -1.87
C TYR A 77 -17.32 -1.00 -2.01
N PRO A 78 -17.65 -2.24 -2.34
CA PRO A 78 -16.67 -3.31 -2.44
C PRO A 78 -15.65 -3.04 -3.55
N ILE A 79 -14.41 -3.45 -3.30
CA ILE A 79 -13.38 -3.54 -4.34
C ILE A 79 -13.39 -4.95 -4.89
N VAL A 80 -13.63 -5.08 -6.18
CA VAL A 80 -13.62 -6.37 -6.88
C VAL A 80 -12.55 -6.40 -7.96
N ASN A 81 -12.05 -7.57 -8.24
CA ASN A 81 -11.12 -7.81 -9.34
C ASN A 81 -11.80 -7.65 -10.71
N CYS A 82 -11.01 -7.63 -11.78
CA CYS A 82 -11.55 -7.57 -13.15
C CYS A 82 -12.43 -8.79 -13.50
N ASP A 83 -12.27 -9.92 -12.84
CA ASP A 83 -13.12 -11.11 -12.95
C ASP A 83 -14.36 -11.10 -12.03
N CYS A 84 -14.59 -9.99 -11.30
CA CYS A 84 -15.64 -9.81 -10.30
C CYS A 84 -15.44 -10.58 -8.99
N SER A 85 -14.29 -11.21 -8.75
CA SER A 85 -13.95 -11.77 -7.44
C SER A 85 -13.69 -10.67 -6.42
N GLN A 86 -14.06 -10.89 -5.16
CA GLN A 86 -13.81 -9.94 -4.06
C GLN A 86 -12.30 -9.80 -3.82
N VAL A 87 -11.82 -8.57 -3.73
CA VAL A 87 -10.45 -8.29 -3.31
C VAL A 87 -10.35 -8.44 -1.79
N THR A 88 -9.31 -9.13 -1.33
CA THR A 88 -9.03 -9.33 0.09
C THR A 88 -7.83 -8.52 0.57
N ALA A 89 -7.74 -8.31 1.87
CA ALA A 89 -6.72 -7.45 2.47
C ALA A 89 -5.28 -7.89 2.16
N CYS A 90 -5.04 -9.18 1.90
CA CYS A 90 -3.73 -9.70 1.49
C CYS A 90 -3.20 -9.10 0.18
N ALA A 91 -4.09 -8.57 -0.67
CA ALA A 91 -3.72 -7.93 -1.94
C ALA A 91 -3.46 -6.41 -1.81
N ILE A 92 -3.68 -5.83 -0.63
CA ILE A 92 -3.54 -4.40 -0.38
C ILE A 92 -2.25 -4.13 0.40
N ARG A 93 -1.52 -3.12 -0.01
CA ARG A 93 -0.31 -2.64 0.67
C ARG A 93 -0.32 -1.13 0.82
N THR A 94 0.25 -0.67 1.92
CA THR A 94 0.55 0.75 2.15
C THR A 94 1.50 1.29 1.09
N ARG A 95 1.35 2.55 0.73
CA ARG A 95 2.17 3.27 -0.28
C ARG A 95 2.14 2.64 -1.67
N THR A 96 1.06 1.93 -1.97
CA THR A 96 0.88 1.26 -3.26
C THR A 96 -0.26 1.91 -4.04
N LYS A 97 -0.10 1.96 -5.35
CA LYS A 97 -1.05 2.54 -6.29
C LYS A 97 -1.88 1.44 -6.96
N TYR A 98 -3.20 1.61 -6.93
CA TYR A 98 -4.17 0.70 -7.51
C TYR A 98 -5.00 1.41 -8.58
N GLY A 99 -5.00 0.89 -9.80
CA GLY A 99 -5.88 1.36 -10.86
C GLY A 99 -7.28 0.76 -10.68
N LEU A 100 -8.28 1.61 -10.53
CA LEU A 100 -9.67 1.23 -10.33
C LEU A 100 -10.57 1.87 -11.38
N ARG A 101 -11.66 1.20 -11.71
CA ARG A 101 -12.77 1.73 -12.48
C ARG A 101 -14.04 1.63 -11.64
N ILE A 102 -14.79 2.70 -11.60
CA ILE A 102 -16.09 2.71 -10.95
C ILE A 102 -17.10 2.05 -11.89
N SER A 103 -17.89 1.14 -11.36
CA SER A 103 -19.00 0.50 -12.07
C SER A 103 -20.24 0.61 -11.21
N THR A 104 -21.24 1.31 -11.71
CA THR A 104 -22.53 1.47 -11.05
C THR A 104 -23.60 0.65 -11.76
N SER A 105 -24.48 0.05 -10.98
CA SER A 105 -25.71 -0.59 -11.46
C SER A 105 -26.90 0.10 -10.81
N ALA A 106 -28.12 -0.29 -11.17
CA ALA A 106 -29.33 0.31 -10.61
C ALA A 106 -29.43 0.22 -9.08
N THR A 107 -28.76 -0.76 -8.47
CA THR A 107 -28.86 -1.07 -7.04
C THR A 107 -27.54 -1.08 -6.29
N SER A 108 -26.40 -1.02 -6.99
CA SER A 108 -25.08 -1.14 -6.36
C SER A 108 -24.01 -0.39 -7.15
N ALA A 109 -22.97 0.00 -6.44
CA ALA A 109 -21.74 0.52 -7.03
C ALA A 109 -20.53 -0.28 -6.51
N VAL A 110 -19.57 -0.54 -7.37
CA VAL A 110 -18.35 -1.27 -7.03
C VAL A 110 -17.13 -0.59 -7.64
N PHE A 111 -16.00 -0.70 -6.97
CA PHE A 111 -14.70 -0.31 -7.53
C PHE A 111 -14.01 -1.53 -8.12
N LYS A 112 -13.92 -1.58 -9.43
CA LYS A 112 -13.35 -2.71 -10.16
C LYS A 112 -11.90 -2.46 -10.49
N THR A 113 -11.02 -3.41 -10.16
CA THR A 113 -9.58 -3.28 -10.47
C THR A 113 -9.34 -3.39 -11.97
N LEU A 114 -8.36 -2.65 -12.47
CA LEU A 114 -7.98 -2.68 -13.90
C LEU A 114 -7.13 -3.90 -14.25
N LYS A 115 -6.54 -4.56 -13.25
CA LYS A 115 -5.80 -5.81 -13.37
C LYS A 115 -6.13 -6.71 -12.19
N GLN A 116 -5.96 -8.00 -12.35
CA GLN A 116 -6.10 -8.96 -11.25
C GLN A 116 -5.14 -8.62 -10.12
N LEU A 117 -5.67 -8.50 -8.91
CA LEU A 117 -4.89 -8.36 -7.69
C LEU A 117 -4.80 -9.72 -7.00
N ASN A 118 -3.59 -10.20 -6.83
CA ASN A 118 -3.31 -11.43 -6.11
C ASN A 118 -2.75 -11.11 -4.73
N CYS A 119 -2.94 -12.03 -3.79
CA CYS A 119 -2.30 -11.94 -2.48
C CYS A 119 -0.77 -11.89 -2.64
N TYR A 120 -0.15 -10.99 -1.92
CA TYR A 120 1.30 -10.98 -1.81
C TYR A 120 1.73 -12.17 -0.95
N PRO A 121 2.81 -12.89 -1.32
CA PRO A 121 3.39 -13.93 -0.46
C PRO A 121 3.76 -13.33 0.90
N THR A 122 3.35 -13.98 1.97
CA THR A 122 3.62 -13.53 3.35
C THR A 122 5.12 -13.48 3.67
N ASP A 123 5.92 -14.27 2.98
CA ASP A 123 7.37 -14.35 3.20
C ASP A 123 8.14 -13.09 2.78
N THR A 124 7.56 -12.24 1.96
CA THR A 124 8.20 -10.97 1.54
C THR A 124 8.08 -9.86 2.59
N LEU A 125 7.22 -9.97 3.59
CA LEU A 125 7.06 -8.99 4.67
C LEU A 125 8.13 -9.12 5.76
N ALA A 126 8.74 -10.31 5.91
CA ALA A 126 9.79 -10.57 6.88
C ALA A 126 11.19 -10.09 6.43
N ALA A 127 11.34 -9.73 5.15
CA ALA A 127 12.64 -9.40 4.55
C ALA A 127 12.94 -7.90 4.46
N ILE A 128 12.07 -7.00 4.94
CA ILE A 128 12.40 -5.57 5.03
C ILE A 128 13.05 -5.36 6.40
N PRO A 129 14.38 -5.17 6.47
CA PRO A 129 15.03 -4.87 7.74
C PRO A 129 14.40 -3.60 8.30
N SER A 130 14.03 -3.65 9.59
CA SER A 130 13.57 -2.47 10.31
C SER A 130 14.58 -1.34 10.10
N PRO A 131 14.14 -0.09 9.86
CA PRO A 131 15.06 1.04 9.68
C PRO A 131 16.02 1.20 10.85
N THR A 132 15.69 0.73 12.03
CA THR A 132 16.55 0.70 13.22
C THR A 132 17.76 -0.22 13.03
N THR A 133 17.61 -1.36 12.37
CA THR A 133 18.70 -2.31 12.13
C THR A 133 19.68 -1.80 11.09
N ALA A 134 19.19 -1.11 10.05
CA ALA A 134 20.04 -0.51 9.02
C ALA A 134 20.86 0.67 9.58
N ALA A 135 20.30 1.48 10.47
CA ALA A 135 21.01 2.57 11.14
C ALA A 135 22.12 2.05 12.06
N THR A 136 21.88 0.96 12.77
CA THR A 136 22.86 0.33 13.67
C THR A 136 24.04 -0.25 12.89
N LEU A 137 23.80 -0.89 11.76
CA LEU A 137 24.85 -1.44 10.89
C LEU A 137 25.69 -0.33 10.25
N ALA A 138 25.11 0.78 9.84
CA ALA A 138 25.83 1.93 9.30
C ALA A 138 26.72 2.58 10.37
N THR A 139 26.28 2.68 11.60
CA THR A 139 27.06 3.25 12.72
C THR A 139 28.24 2.38 13.08
N THR A 140 28.07 1.05 13.07
CA THR A 140 29.17 0.11 13.36
C THR A 140 30.22 0.12 12.26
N ALA A 141 29.85 0.20 11.00
CA ALA A 141 30.77 0.30 9.88
C ALA A 141 31.57 1.62 9.89
N PHE A 142 30.94 2.72 10.33
CA PHE A 142 31.62 4.03 10.46
C PHE A 142 32.63 4.06 11.62
N ALA A 143 32.28 3.45 12.74
CA ALA A 143 33.20 3.36 13.90
C ALA A 143 34.44 2.51 13.61
N ALA A 144 34.31 1.39 12.89
CA ALA A 144 35.43 0.55 12.48
C ALA A 144 36.37 1.26 11.50
N ARG A 145 35.87 2.16 10.66
CA ARG A 145 36.65 2.93 9.71
C ARG A 145 37.45 4.07 10.38
N ALA A 146 36.89 4.67 11.43
CA ALA A 146 37.59 5.73 12.19
C ALA A 146 38.76 5.21 13.02
N THR A 147 38.68 3.97 13.53
CA THR A 147 39.79 3.35 14.29
C THR A 147 40.95 2.91 13.39
N SER A 148 40.68 2.53 12.14
CA SER A 148 41.72 2.14 11.19
C SER A 148 42.61 3.32 10.73
N THR A 149 42.08 4.53 10.71
CA THR A 149 42.82 5.73 10.29
C THR A 149 43.74 6.27 11.39
N ARG A 150 43.47 5.92 12.66
CA ARG A 150 44.27 6.40 13.80
C ARG A 150 45.53 5.56 14.08
N ALA A 151 45.58 4.34 13.55
CA ALA A 151 46.73 3.44 13.74
C ALA A 151 47.88 3.72 12.76
N LYS A 152 47.70 4.60 11.78
CA LYS A 152 48.72 4.86 10.73
C LYS A 152 49.57 6.12 10.92
N THR A 153 49.36 6.87 12.02
CA THR A 153 50.06 8.16 12.24
C THR A 153 51.06 8.16 13.41
N THR A 154 51.40 7.00 13.96
CA THR A 154 52.28 6.95 15.12
C THR A 154 53.61 6.18 14.89
N THR A 155 54.05 6.03 13.65
CA THR A 155 55.33 5.34 13.39
C THR A 155 56.19 6.13 12.41
N THR A 156 56.45 7.40 12.71
CA THR A 156 57.56 8.12 12.04
C THR A 156 57.96 9.34 12.89
N LYS A 157 58.56 9.09 14.03
CA LYS A 157 59.37 10.11 14.69
C LYS A 157 60.24 9.46 15.81
N GLU A 158 61.19 8.68 15.43
CA GLU A 158 62.40 8.43 16.23
C GLU A 158 63.46 7.81 15.32
N GLU A 159 64.25 8.65 14.70
CA GLU A 159 65.65 8.41 14.36
C GLU A 159 66.20 9.65 13.68
N GLN A 160 66.82 10.49 14.49
CA GLN A 160 68.05 11.24 14.19
C GLN A 160 68.40 12.06 15.42
N ALA A 161 69.31 11.48 16.16
CA ALA A 161 70.33 12.22 16.93
C ALA A 161 71.68 11.51 16.77
#